data_5c08219ecfb9c24dc86c2a6a942bc304
#
_entry.id   5c08219ecfb9c24dc86c2a6a942bc304
#
_cell.length_a   1.000
_cell.length_b   1.000
_cell.length_c   1.000
_cell.angle_alpha   90.00
_cell.angle_beta   90.00
_cell.angle_gamma   90.00
#
_symmetry.space_group_name_H-M   'P 1'
#
loop_
_entity.id
_entity.type
_entity.pdbx_description
1 polymer ?
#
loop_
_entity_poly.entity_id
_entity_poly.type
_entity_poly.pdbx_seq_one_letter_code
_entity_poly.pdbx_strand_id
1 'polypeptide(L)'
;MRGRFAIVLLLSGILFLALLALFPSCGQQAICTVYPYCDYRCFMSPCIQSQFPYSPATISPKDACYPPIAYLCTMGLTAGEDGSGWVPSVGELPFFVSLFLAQLLAVILLSKQLQRNRWLVVFATLLSPVLLSSLYRGNPSAWSFALIGVFVCWFNSESLLKRIVAALSLGLATALKITPCIWGVLYIAEAPLCPRQWRWREIACAAASAVVLTVMPFGFFGGLGSILDFIANAGENARFHSLDNPIWGFVNLVNRFEESYSKSSLAVAAACMTRLLAAVLVFASCFVKDWYRKLLCVGAAMAFLTHYEYGGAYLLPAFFAWIGGASSAPQNRVVQVLEALAWFLIMTPLQIPRGDGCSLNTALMGESLFLLLCLALFAGAFRQRSNGTGAENRE
;
A
#
# COMPACT_ATOMS: atom_id res chain seq x y z
N MET A 1 25.57 -3.83 -6.26
CA MET A 1 24.47 -4.68 -5.80
C MET A 1 23.12 -4.23 -6.38
N ARG A 2 22.73 -2.98 -6.24
CA ARG A 2 21.41 -2.43 -6.62
C ARG A 2 21.03 -2.58 -8.09
N GLY A 3 21.98 -2.41 -9.04
CA GLY A 3 21.73 -2.64 -10.47
C GLY A 3 21.45 -4.11 -10.82
N ARG A 4 22.15 -5.05 -10.17
CA ARG A 4 21.89 -6.49 -10.32
C ARG A 4 20.54 -6.88 -9.73
N PHE A 5 20.13 -6.25 -8.65
CA PHE A 5 18.81 -6.43 -8.06
C PHE A 5 17.69 -6.06 -9.05
N ALA A 6 17.79 -4.92 -9.75
CA ALA A 6 16.81 -4.53 -10.75
C ALA A 6 16.68 -5.54 -11.90
N ILE A 7 17.79 -6.17 -12.32
CA ILE A 7 17.76 -7.23 -13.33
C ILE A 7 17.01 -8.47 -12.79
N VAL A 8 17.30 -8.90 -11.56
CA VAL A 8 16.62 -10.04 -10.95
C VAL A 8 15.12 -9.78 -10.81
N LEU A 9 14.75 -8.57 -10.38
CA LEU A 9 13.35 -8.15 -10.27
C LEU A 9 12.67 -8.15 -11.66
N LEU A 10 13.32 -7.65 -12.69
CA LEU A 10 12.79 -7.67 -14.06
C LEU A 10 12.55 -9.10 -14.54
N LEU A 11 13.52 -9.99 -14.35
CA LEU A 11 13.39 -11.40 -14.73
C LEU A 11 12.25 -12.09 -13.97
N SER A 12 12.08 -11.79 -12.68
CA SER A 12 10.96 -12.33 -11.90
C SER A 12 9.60 -11.85 -12.43
N GLY A 13 9.50 -10.59 -12.84
CA GLY A 13 8.29 -10.05 -13.47
C GLY A 13 7.97 -10.70 -14.82
N ILE A 14 8.98 -10.90 -15.67
CA ILE A 14 8.81 -11.61 -16.94
C ILE A 14 8.35 -13.05 -16.72
N LEU A 15 8.98 -13.75 -15.76
CA LEU A 15 8.58 -15.10 -15.39
C LEU A 15 7.14 -15.15 -14.87
N PHE A 16 6.75 -14.18 -14.04
CA PHE A 16 5.38 -14.08 -13.53
C PHE A 16 4.36 -13.87 -14.64
N LEU A 17 4.64 -12.98 -15.60
CA LEU A 17 3.78 -12.78 -16.78
C LEU A 17 3.71 -14.05 -17.64
N ALA A 18 4.82 -14.76 -17.83
CA ALA A 18 4.83 -16.03 -18.55
C ALA A 18 3.97 -17.09 -17.83
N LEU A 19 4.05 -17.17 -16.50
CA LEU A 19 3.20 -18.06 -15.71
C LEU A 19 1.71 -17.73 -15.85
N LEU A 20 1.35 -16.43 -15.80
CA LEU A 20 -0.04 -15.99 -16.00
C LEU A 20 -0.54 -16.32 -17.41
N ALA A 21 0.30 -16.18 -18.44
CA ALA A 21 -0.07 -16.41 -19.84
C ALA A 21 -0.15 -17.90 -20.19
N LEU A 22 0.83 -18.69 -19.73
CA LEU A 22 0.95 -20.11 -20.12
C LEU A 22 0.18 -21.05 -19.17
N PHE A 23 0.05 -20.66 -17.90
CA PHE A 23 -0.56 -21.46 -16.84
C PHE A 23 -1.51 -20.58 -16.00
N PRO A 24 -2.65 -20.12 -16.55
CA PRO A 24 -3.51 -19.16 -15.89
C PRO A 24 -3.99 -19.59 -14.49
N SER A 25 -4.33 -20.87 -14.32
CA SER A 25 -4.77 -21.41 -13.02
C SER A 25 -3.67 -21.36 -11.95
N CYS A 26 -2.41 -21.67 -12.32
CA CYS A 26 -1.27 -21.56 -11.41
C CYS A 26 -0.96 -20.10 -11.08
N GLY A 27 -1.03 -19.21 -12.08
CA GLY A 27 -0.84 -17.77 -11.88
C GLY A 27 -1.89 -17.18 -10.96
N GLN A 28 -3.16 -17.57 -11.10
CA GLN A 28 -4.24 -17.17 -10.19
C GLN A 28 -4.02 -17.62 -8.76
N GLN A 29 -3.62 -18.87 -8.54
CA GLN A 29 -3.27 -19.38 -7.23
C GLN A 29 -2.08 -18.62 -6.62
N ALA A 30 -1.07 -18.30 -7.44
CA ALA A 30 0.11 -17.57 -6.99
C ALA A 30 -0.19 -16.16 -6.48
N ILE A 31 -1.23 -15.48 -7.00
CA ILE A 31 -1.66 -14.15 -6.57
C ILE A 31 -2.97 -14.17 -5.76
N CYS A 32 -3.37 -15.33 -5.27
CA CYS A 32 -4.58 -15.48 -4.44
C CYS A 32 -5.85 -14.88 -5.07
N THR A 33 -6.04 -15.04 -6.36
CA THR A 33 -7.21 -14.50 -7.05
C THR A 33 -7.97 -15.63 -7.73
N VAL A 34 -9.28 -15.64 -7.55
CA VAL A 34 -10.14 -16.68 -8.14
C VAL A 34 -10.30 -16.46 -9.64
N TYR A 35 -10.32 -15.19 -10.06
CA TYR A 35 -10.49 -14.78 -11.47
C TYR A 35 -9.93 -13.37 -11.69
N PRO A 36 -9.63 -12.99 -12.96
CA PRO A 36 -9.17 -11.66 -13.30
C PRO A 36 -10.19 -10.60 -12.91
N TYR A 37 -9.69 -9.43 -12.55
CA TYR A 37 -10.51 -8.25 -12.22
C TYR A 37 -11.48 -8.46 -11.05
N CYS A 38 -11.15 -9.38 -10.13
CA CYS A 38 -12.05 -9.74 -9.03
C CYS A 38 -12.42 -8.53 -8.16
N ASP A 39 -11.48 -7.60 -7.89
CA ASP A 39 -11.77 -6.43 -7.07
C ASP A 39 -12.70 -5.46 -7.80
N TYR A 40 -12.52 -5.28 -9.11
CA TYR A 40 -13.45 -4.50 -9.92
C TYR A 40 -14.84 -5.14 -9.95
N ARG A 41 -14.92 -6.42 -10.28
CA ARG A 41 -16.22 -7.12 -10.47
C ARG A 41 -16.98 -7.36 -9.17
N CYS A 42 -16.29 -7.65 -8.07
CA CYS A 42 -16.94 -7.89 -6.78
C CYS A 42 -17.28 -6.61 -6.02
N PHE A 43 -16.40 -5.62 -6.06
CA PHE A 43 -16.52 -4.45 -5.17
C PHE A 43 -16.87 -3.16 -5.90
N MET A 44 -16.48 -3.01 -7.16
CA MET A 44 -16.70 -1.76 -7.90
C MET A 44 -17.93 -1.84 -8.80
N SER A 45 -18.01 -2.83 -9.69
CA SER A 45 -19.10 -2.91 -10.68
C SER A 45 -20.49 -2.96 -10.06
N PRO A 46 -20.79 -3.80 -9.04
CA PRO A 46 -22.10 -3.79 -8.41
C PRO A 46 -22.46 -2.45 -7.76
N CYS A 47 -21.47 -1.79 -7.14
CA CYS A 47 -21.69 -0.53 -6.45
C CYS A 47 -21.95 0.64 -7.39
N ILE A 48 -21.28 0.70 -8.56
CA ILE A 48 -21.50 1.77 -9.53
C ILE A 48 -22.85 1.65 -10.25
N GLN A 49 -23.44 0.46 -10.27
CA GLN A 49 -24.77 0.20 -10.86
C GLN A 49 -25.92 0.49 -9.89
N SER A 50 -25.63 0.69 -8.61
CA SER A 50 -26.61 0.95 -7.55
C SER A 50 -26.70 2.43 -7.18
N GLN A 51 -27.93 2.94 -7.01
CA GLN A 51 -28.14 4.26 -6.41
C GLN A 51 -27.81 4.31 -4.91
N PHE A 52 -27.89 3.15 -4.24
CA PHE A 52 -27.70 3.02 -2.79
C PHE A 52 -26.69 1.91 -2.47
N PRO A 53 -25.43 2.04 -2.90
CA PRO A 53 -24.46 0.95 -2.78
C PRO A 53 -24.17 0.59 -1.31
N TYR A 54 -24.35 1.52 -0.39
CA TYR A 54 -24.06 1.30 1.04
C TYR A 54 -25.24 0.68 1.80
N SER A 55 -26.43 0.63 1.21
CA SER A 55 -27.58 0.00 1.87
C SER A 55 -27.43 -1.53 1.90
N PRO A 56 -27.55 -2.17 3.09
CA PRO A 56 -27.48 -3.63 3.20
C PRO A 56 -28.56 -4.36 2.40
N ALA A 57 -29.65 -3.66 2.02
CA ALA A 57 -30.72 -4.21 1.21
C ALA A 57 -30.34 -4.34 -0.28
N THR A 58 -29.32 -3.63 -0.74
CA THR A 58 -28.89 -3.61 -2.14
C THR A 58 -27.62 -4.39 -2.40
N ILE A 59 -26.62 -4.22 -1.55
CA ILE A 59 -25.30 -4.85 -1.72
C ILE A 59 -24.84 -5.39 -0.37
N SER A 60 -24.10 -6.50 -0.38
CA SER A 60 -23.51 -7.03 0.83
C SER A 60 -22.59 -5.99 1.51
N PRO A 61 -22.73 -5.72 2.81
CA PRO A 61 -21.94 -4.71 3.52
C PRO A 61 -20.43 -4.87 3.33
N LYS A 62 -19.91 -6.11 3.29
CA LYS A 62 -18.48 -6.39 3.10
C LYS A 62 -17.97 -5.98 1.71
N ASP A 63 -18.85 -5.88 0.72
CA ASP A 63 -18.50 -5.59 -0.67
C ASP A 63 -18.60 -4.07 -0.98
N ALA A 64 -19.45 -3.32 -0.28
CA ALA A 64 -19.61 -1.88 -0.43
C ALA A 64 -18.73 -1.08 0.55
N CYS A 65 -17.40 -1.18 0.40
CA CYS A 65 -16.43 -0.68 1.38
C CYS A 65 -15.53 0.47 0.88
N TYR A 66 -15.61 0.84 -0.39
CA TYR A 66 -14.84 1.97 -0.92
C TYR A 66 -15.54 3.29 -0.65
N PRO A 67 -14.79 4.39 -0.44
CA PRO A 67 -15.37 5.74 -0.41
C PRO A 67 -16.06 6.09 -1.73
N PRO A 68 -17.10 6.94 -1.70
CA PRO A 68 -17.95 7.19 -2.88
C PRO A 68 -17.21 7.83 -4.05
N ILE A 69 -16.14 8.59 -3.82
CA ILE A 69 -15.32 9.16 -4.89
C ILE A 69 -14.66 8.07 -5.75
N ALA A 70 -14.29 6.92 -5.17
CA ALA A 70 -13.75 5.80 -5.93
C ALA A 70 -14.78 5.23 -6.90
N TYR A 71 -16.04 5.12 -6.49
CA TYR A 71 -17.13 4.70 -7.36
C TYR A 71 -17.41 5.71 -8.47
N LEU A 72 -17.45 7.02 -8.15
CA LEU A 72 -17.64 8.07 -9.17
C LEU A 72 -16.53 8.07 -10.22
N CYS A 73 -15.27 7.94 -9.80
CA CYS A 73 -14.14 7.85 -10.73
C CYS A 73 -14.27 6.61 -11.63
N THR A 74 -14.70 5.48 -11.07
CA THR A 74 -14.92 4.25 -11.85
C THR A 74 -16.08 4.41 -12.83
N MET A 75 -17.23 4.95 -12.39
CA MET A 75 -18.39 5.25 -13.28
C MET A 75 -18.01 6.12 -14.46
N GLY A 76 -17.18 7.15 -14.25
CA GLY A 76 -16.73 8.03 -15.31
C GLY A 76 -15.78 7.37 -16.32
N LEU A 77 -15.24 6.20 -15.99
CA LEU A 77 -14.25 5.48 -16.80
C LEU A 77 -14.78 4.14 -17.36
N THR A 78 -16.00 3.76 -17.00
CA THR A 78 -16.63 2.53 -17.47
C THR A 78 -17.90 2.84 -18.22
N ALA A 79 -18.13 2.16 -19.34
CA ALA A 79 -19.35 2.27 -20.11
C ALA A 79 -19.74 0.88 -20.64
N GLY A 80 -20.97 0.47 -20.38
CA GLY A 80 -21.51 -0.78 -20.90
C GLY A 80 -21.47 -1.95 -19.93
N GLU A 81 -21.73 -3.15 -20.45
CA GLU A 81 -21.86 -4.38 -19.69
C GLU A 81 -20.50 -4.93 -19.24
N ASP A 82 -20.50 -5.60 -18.11
CA ASP A 82 -19.31 -6.28 -17.58
C ASP A 82 -18.85 -7.39 -18.55
N GLY A 83 -17.55 -7.38 -18.86
CA GLY A 83 -16.94 -8.48 -19.60
C GLY A 83 -16.96 -9.77 -18.76
N SER A 84 -17.38 -10.87 -19.37
CA SER A 84 -17.40 -12.20 -18.70
C SER A 84 -16.09 -12.98 -18.84
N GLY A 85 -15.06 -12.41 -19.48
CA GLY A 85 -13.84 -13.11 -19.87
C GLY A 85 -12.58 -12.70 -19.09
N TRP A 86 -11.47 -13.26 -19.53
CA TRP A 86 -10.12 -12.93 -19.04
C TRP A 86 -9.60 -11.57 -19.51
N VAL A 87 -10.29 -10.94 -20.44
CA VAL A 87 -9.94 -9.65 -21.03
C VAL A 87 -11.02 -8.64 -20.64
N PRO A 88 -10.67 -7.41 -20.27
CA PRO A 88 -11.65 -6.35 -20.04
C PRO A 88 -12.51 -6.13 -21.29
N SER A 89 -13.79 -5.85 -21.09
CA SER A 89 -14.65 -5.37 -22.18
C SER A 89 -14.17 -4.00 -22.70
N VAL A 90 -14.61 -3.63 -23.90
CA VAL A 90 -14.27 -2.31 -24.46
C VAL A 90 -14.72 -1.17 -23.52
N GLY A 91 -15.87 -1.34 -22.84
CA GLY A 91 -16.38 -0.37 -21.87
C GLY A 91 -15.57 -0.28 -20.58
N GLU A 92 -14.87 -1.34 -20.17
CA GLU A 92 -14.02 -1.39 -18.98
C GLU A 92 -12.59 -0.92 -19.26
N LEU A 93 -12.14 -0.93 -20.53
CA LEU A 93 -10.77 -0.63 -20.91
C LEU A 93 -10.25 0.73 -20.40
N PRO A 94 -11.00 1.85 -20.44
CA PRO A 94 -10.52 3.13 -19.93
C PRO A 94 -10.19 3.09 -18.44
N PHE A 95 -10.95 2.34 -17.65
CA PHE A 95 -10.67 2.14 -16.24
C PHE A 95 -9.30 1.46 -16.03
N PHE A 96 -9.05 0.32 -16.69
CA PHE A 96 -7.78 -0.40 -16.55
C PHE A 96 -6.59 0.37 -17.10
N VAL A 97 -6.78 1.09 -18.21
CA VAL A 97 -5.74 2.01 -18.74
C VAL A 97 -5.43 3.10 -17.72
N SER A 98 -6.43 3.66 -17.04
CA SER A 98 -6.21 4.68 -16.01
C SER A 98 -5.43 4.14 -14.82
N LEU A 99 -5.68 2.90 -14.37
CA LEU A 99 -4.91 2.25 -13.31
C LEU A 99 -3.44 2.07 -13.71
N PHE A 100 -3.21 1.61 -14.94
CA PHE A 100 -1.86 1.46 -15.48
C PHE A 100 -1.14 2.81 -15.58
N LEU A 101 -1.77 3.84 -16.12
CA LEU A 101 -1.20 5.19 -16.22
C LEU A 101 -0.90 5.79 -14.85
N ALA A 102 -1.75 5.54 -13.85
CA ALA A 102 -1.51 5.96 -12.49
C ALA A 102 -0.25 5.29 -11.90
N GLN A 103 -0.08 3.99 -12.06
CA GLN A 103 1.12 3.28 -11.63
C GLN A 103 2.37 3.76 -12.39
N LEU A 104 2.28 3.94 -13.69
CA LEU A 104 3.36 4.45 -14.52
C LEU A 104 3.80 5.84 -14.04
N LEU A 105 2.85 6.74 -13.80
CA LEU A 105 3.12 8.09 -13.27
C LEU A 105 3.85 8.02 -11.93
N ALA A 106 3.35 7.22 -10.98
CA ALA A 106 3.98 7.08 -9.67
C ALA A 106 5.42 6.58 -9.77
N VAL A 107 5.64 5.52 -10.55
CA VAL A 107 6.97 4.92 -10.72
C VAL A 107 7.94 5.90 -11.41
N ILE A 108 7.48 6.63 -12.44
CA ILE A 108 8.28 7.67 -13.11
C ILE A 108 8.65 8.79 -12.13
N LEU A 109 7.69 9.29 -11.34
CA LEU A 109 7.93 10.34 -10.36
C LEU A 109 8.93 9.91 -9.30
N LEU A 110 8.71 8.76 -8.68
CA LEU A 110 9.60 8.21 -7.65
C LEU A 110 11.00 7.91 -8.20
N SER A 111 11.10 7.50 -9.47
CA SER A 111 12.38 7.21 -10.11
C SER A 111 13.24 8.44 -10.40
N LYS A 112 12.70 9.66 -10.29
CA LYS A 112 13.48 10.91 -10.53
C LYS A 112 14.67 11.07 -9.58
N GLN A 113 14.63 10.45 -8.41
CA GLN A 113 15.76 10.44 -7.48
C GLN A 113 16.92 9.50 -7.88
N LEU A 114 16.72 8.66 -8.92
CA LEU A 114 17.71 7.72 -9.39
C LEU A 114 18.66 8.38 -10.39
N GLN A 115 19.97 8.27 -10.15
CA GLN A 115 21.01 8.81 -11.04
C GLN A 115 21.40 7.83 -12.15
N ARG A 116 21.40 6.52 -11.87
CA ARG A 116 21.85 5.46 -12.80
C ARG A 116 20.78 4.40 -12.97
N ASN A 117 20.76 3.78 -14.16
CA ASN A 117 19.86 2.67 -14.49
C ASN A 117 18.37 2.97 -14.24
N ARG A 118 17.98 4.25 -14.28
CA ARG A 118 16.63 4.71 -13.96
C ARG A 118 15.57 3.92 -14.71
N TRP A 119 15.70 3.80 -16.03
CA TRP A 119 14.71 3.11 -16.84
C TRP A 119 14.66 1.61 -16.58
N LEU A 120 15.80 0.96 -16.32
CA LEU A 120 15.80 -0.44 -15.90
C LEU A 120 15.00 -0.65 -14.61
N VAL A 121 15.18 0.22 -13.62
CA VAL A 121 14.42 0.16 -12.36
C VAL A 121 12.94 0.46 -12.60
N VAL A 122 12.61 1.42 -13.47
CA VAL A 122 11.23 1.72 -13.85
C VAL A 122 10.55 0.50 -14.46
N PHE A 123 11.15 -0.12 -15.48
CA PHE A 123 10.58 -1.32 -16.11
C PHE A 123 10.51 -2.51 -15.15
N ALA A 124 11.57 -2.75 -14.36
CA ALA A 124 11.56 -3.82 -13.37
C ALA A 124 10.46 -3.64 -12.32
N THR A 125 10.21 -2.40 -11.90
CA THR A 125 9.15 -2.10 -10.91
C THR A 125 7.75 -2.24 -11.54
N LEU A 126 7.52 -1.72 -12.73
CA LEU A 126 6.24 -1.84 -13.44
C LEU A 126 5.86 -3.30 -13.72
N LEU A 127 6.85 -4.13 -14.03
CA LEU A 127 6.65 -5.56 -14.28
C LEU A 127 6.73 -6.39 -12.99
N SER A 128 6.96 -5.76 -11.83
CA SER A 128 6.97 -6.51 -10.57
C SER A 128 5.60 -7.11 -10.25
N PRO A 129 5.56 -8.34 -9.71
CA PRO A 129 4.31 -8.97 -9.32
C PRO A 129 3.42 -8.12 -8.41
N VAL A 130 4.00 -7.28 -7.55
CA VAL A 130 3.24 -6.40 -6.66
C VAL A 130 2.38 -5.37 -7.42
N LEU A 131 2.89 -4.79 -8.53
CA LEU A 131 2.11 -3.87 -9.35
C LEU A 131 1.21 -4.60 -10.36
N LEU A 132 1.71 -5.68 -10.92
CA LEU A 132 0.91 -6.51 -11.83
C LEU A 132 -0.31 -7.11 -11.13
N SER A 133 -0.19 -7.54 -9.87
CA SER A 133 -1.33 -8.04 -9.09
C SER A 133 -2.42 -6.98 -8.89
N SER A 134 -2.03 -5.74 -8.62
CA SER A 134 -2.98 -4.62 -8.50
C SER A 134 -3.78 -4.38 -9.78
N LEU A 135 -3.10 -4.39 -10.94
CA LEU A 135 -3.75 -4.27 -12.24
C LEU A 135 -4.63 -5.48 -12.55
N TYR A 136 -4.11 -6.68 -12.33
CA TYR A 136 -4.82 -7.92 -12.60
C TYR A 136 -6.11 -8.04 -11.78
N ARG A 137 -6.13 -7.53 -10.56
CA ARG A 137 -7.33 -7.47 -9.71
C ARG A 137 -8.29 -6.34 -10.08
N GLY A 138 -7.84 -5.32 -10.81
CA GLY A 138 -8.63 -4.12 -11.09
C GLY A 138 -8.88 -3.28 -9.83
N ASN A 139 -7.86 -3.11 -8.98
CA ASN A 139 -8.00 -2.43 -7.71
C ASN A 139 -7.74 -0.93 -7.84
N PRO A 140 -8.66 -0.04 -7.42
CA PRO A 140 -8.50 1.42 -7.48
C PRO A 140 -7.39 1.95 -6.56
N SER A 141 -6.77 1.11 -5.72
CA SER A 141 -5.58 1.49 -4.95
C SER A 141 -4.42 1.99 -5.81
N ALA A 142 -4.39 1.63 -7.11
CA ALA A 142 -3.41 2.16 -8.05
C ALA A 142 -3.46 3.69 -8.16
N TRP A 143 -4.65 4.28 -8.17
CA TRP A 143 -4.82 5.74 -8.14
C TRP A 143 -4.32 6.35 -6.85
N SER A 144 -4.70 5.74 -5.72
CA SER A 144 -4.26 6.19 -4.39
C SER A 144 -2.74 6.11 -4.26
N PHE A 145 -2.13 5.04 -4.73
CA PHE A 145 -0.68 4.87 -4.76
C PHE A 145 0.01 5.95 -5.63
N ALA A 146 -0.53 6.28 -6.81
CA ALA A 146 0.01 7.33 -7.66
C ALA A 146 0.02 8.69 -6.95
N LEU A 147 -1.06 9.01 -6.25
CA LEU A 147 -1.19 10.26 -5.49
C LEU A 147 -0.21 10.31 -4.30
N ILE A 148 0.03 9.17 -3.63
CA ILE A 148 1.09 9.08 -2.62
C ILE A 148 2.48 9.29 -3.25
N GLY A 149 2.71 8.77 -4.44
CA GLY A 149 3.93 9.07 -5.20
C GLY A 149 4.14 10.57 -5.43
N VAL A 150 3.10 11.30 -5.85
CA VAL A 150 3.12 12.78 -5.99
C VAL A 150 3.38 13.43 -4.64
N PHE A 151 2.67 13.02 -3.59
CA PHE A 151 2.83 13.53 -2.23
C PHE A 151 4.29 13.42 -1.77
N VAL A 152 4.87 12.24 -1.82
CA VAL A 152 6.24 12.00 -1.34
C VAL A 152 7.28 12.75 -2.16
N CYS A 153 7.13 12.78 -3.49
CA CYS A 153 8.07 13.48 -4.38
C CYS A 153 8.10 14.99 -4.16
N TRP A 154 6.98 15.60 -3.80
CA TRP A 154 6.87 17.05 -3.65
C TRP A 154 6.72 17.50 -2.20
N PHE A 155 6.72 16.57 -1.26
CA PHE A 155 6.57 16.86 0.18
C PHE A 155 7.60 17.90 0.66
N ASN A 156 8.88 17.73 0.34
CA ASN A 156 9.98 18.63 0.75
C ASN A 156 10.39 19.61 -0.37
N SER A 157 9.51 19.92 -1.34
CA SER A 157 9.82 20.87 -2.38
C SER A 157 9.97 22.30 -1.82
N GLU A 158 10.90 23.08 -2.36
CA GLU A 158 11.03 24.51 -2.04
C GLU A 158 9.80 25.31 -2.51
N SER A 159 9.17 24.90 -3.61
CA SER A 159 7.99 25.54 -4.18
C SER A 159 6.75 25.26 -3.34
N LEU A 160 6.13 26.35 -2.81
CA LEU A 160 4.87 26.25 -2.05
C LEU A 160 3.77 25.59 -2.90
N LEU A 161 3.67 25.92 -4.19
CA LEU A 161 2.69 25.33 -5.10
C LEU A 161 2.83 23.81 -5.16
N LYS A 162 4.06 23.28 -5.32
CA LYS A 162 4.29 21.82 -5.32
C LYS A 162 3.91 21.19 -3.99
N ARG A 163 4.20 21.84 -2.85
CA ARG A 163 3.80 21.34 -1.52
C ARG A 163 2.28 21.32 -1.36
N ILE A 164 1.57 22.34 -1.85
CA ILE A 164 0.09 22.35 -1.83
C ILE A 164 -0.46 21.24 -2.72
N VAL A 165 0.06 21.03 -3.92
CA VAL A 165 -0.36 19.92 -4.79
C VAL A 165 -0.07 18.58 -4.14
N ALA A 166 1.06 18.43 -3.45
CA ALA A 166 1.34 17.23 -2.65
C ALA A 166 0.30 17.00 -1.56
N ALA A 167 -0.06 18.06 -0.82
CA ALA A 167 -1.08 18.01 0.23
C ALA A 167 -2.46 17.61 -0.32
N LEU A 168 -2.88 18.23 -1.44
CA LEU A 168 -4.14 17.88 -2.13
C LEU A 168 -4.11 16.44 -2.64
N SER A 169 -2.96 15.97 -3.13
CA SER A 169 -2.79 14.58 -3.57
C SER A 169 -2.95 13.59 -2.42
N LEU A 170 -2.42 13.89 -1.22
CA LEU A 170 -2.64 13.08 -0.03
C LEU A 170 -4.13 13.04 0.35
N GLY A 171 -4.81 14.19 0.33
CA GLY A 171 -6.24 14.27 0.61
C GLY A 171 -7.07 13.46 -0.38
N LEU A 172 -6.80 13.57 -1.67
CA LEU A 172 -7.48 12.77 -2.70
C LEU A 172 -7.15 11.26 -2.57
N ALA A 173 -5.89 10.90 -2.28
CA ALA A 173 -5.52 9.52 -2.00
C ALA A 173 -6.33 8.93 -0.84
N THR A 174 -6.51 9.73 0.23
CA THR A 174 -7.31 9.38 1.40
C THR A 174 -8.79 9.25 1.05
N ALA A 175 -9.31 10.13 0.21
CA ALA A 175 -10.70 10.07 -0.25
C ALA A 175 -10.98 8.85 -1.14
N LEU A 176 -10.01 8.41 -1.95
CA LEU A 176 -10.14 7.20 -2.75
C LEU A 176 -10.05 5.91 -1.91
N LYS A 177 -9.25 5.96 -0.85
CA LYS A 177 -9.06 4.85 0.08
C LYS A 177 -8.57 5.41 1.42
N ILE A 178 -9.27 5.18 2.51
CA ILE A 178 -9.01 5.86 3.79
C ILE A 178 -7.58 5.66 4.32
N THR A 179 -7.03 4.47 4.16
CA THR A 179 -5.72 4.10 4.74
C THR A 179 -4.54 5.01 4.38
N PRO A 180 -4.45 5.64 3.20
CA PRO A 180 -3.42 6.63 2.86
C PRO A 180 -3.29 7.83 3.80
N CYS A 181 -4.32 8.13 4.62
CA CYS A 181 -4.23 9.20 5.63
C CYS A 181 -3.01 9.02 6.56
N ILE A 182 -2.53 7.79 6.74
CA ILE A 182 -1.35 7.45 7.55
C ILE A 182 -0.10 8.19 7.06
N TRP A 183 0.01 8.44 5.75
CA TRP A 183 1.11 9.22 5.19
C TRP A 183 1.15 10.67 5.71
N GLY A 184 0.03 11.16 6.22
CA GLY A 184 -0.04 12.46 6.90
C GLY A 184 0.84 12.59 8.14
N VAL A 185 1.26 11.46 8.74
CA VAL A 185 2.22 11.46 9.86
C VAL A 185 3.55 12.12 9.49
N LEU A 186 3.93 12.16 8.20
CA LEU A 186 5.14 12.84 7.77
C LEU A 186 5.11 14.35 8.10
N TYR A 187 3.96 14.98 8.17
CA TYR A 187 3.84 16.36 8.65
C TYR A 187 4.23 16.51 10.12
N ILE A 188 3.97 15.49 10.93
CA ILE A 188 4.36 15.45 12.35
C ILE A 188 5.83 15.06 12.47
N ALA A 189 6.25 14.04 11.72
CA ALA A 189 7.62 13.50 11.75
C ALA A 189 8.69 14.50 11.25
N GLU A 190 8.30 15.45 10.40
CA GLU A 190 9.14 16.53 9.88
C GLU A 190 8.83 17.89 10.54
N ALA A 191 7.92 17.91 11.52
CA ALA A 191 7.56 19.14 12.21
C ALA A 191 8.74 19.64 13.06
N PRO A 192 9.10 20.92 12.96
CA PRO A 192 10.03 21.54 13.91
C PRO A 192 9.38 21.61 15.30
N LEU A 193 10.21 21.69 16.34
CA LEU A 193 9.74 21.80 17.72
C LEU A 193 8.90 23.06 17.98
N CYS A 194 9.06 24.10 17.15
CA CYS A 194 8.26 25.32 17.24
C CYS A 194 6.99 25.22 16.39
N PRO A 195 5.78 25.23 17.01
CA PRO A 195 4.49 25.09 16.28
C PRO A 195 4.24 26.16 15.22
N ARG A 196 4.81 27.37 15.37
CA ARG A 196 4.69 28.46 14.39
C ARG A 196 5.34 28.12 13.03
N GLN A 197 6.26 27.19 12.99
CA GLN A 197 6.96 26.75 11.77
C GLN A 197 6.29 25.54 11.14
N TRP A 198 5.21 25.04 11.73
CA TRP A 198 4.47 23.91 11.18
C TRP A 198 3.83 24.29 9.84
N ARG A 199 3.67 23.28 9.02
CA ARG A 199 3.13 23.40 7.67
C ARG A 199 1.60 23.38 7.66
N TRP A 200 0.98 24.29 8.46
CA TRP A 200 -0.46 24.32 8.69
C TRP A 200 -1.29 24.48 7.40
N ARG A 201 -0.77 25.22 6.42
CA ARG A 201 -1.46 25.39 5.12
C ARG A 201 -1.58 24.07 4.39
N GLU A 202 -0.49 23.30 4.30
CA GLU A 202 -0.46 22.00 3.65
C GLU A 202 -1.32 20.99 4.42
N ILE A 203 -1.23 20.95 5.73
CA ILE A 203 -2.07 20.09 6.59
C ILE A 203 -3.56 20.43 6.38
N ALA A 204 -3.92 21.70 6.38
CA ALA A 204 -5.30 22.14 6.15
C ALA A 204 -5.79 21.77 4.75
N CYS A 205 -4.96 21.94 3.71
CA CYS A 205 -5.29 21.51 2.34
C CYS A 205 -5.50 19.99 2.24
N ALA A 206 -4.63 19.19 2.87
CA ALA A 206 -4.78 17.74 2.87
C ALA A 206 -6.06 17.31 3.60
N ALA A 207 -6.30 17.86 4.78
CA ALA A 207 -7.49 17.53 5.57
C ALA A 207 -8.78 18.00 4.87
N ALA A 208 -8.82 19.25 4.37
CA ALA A 208 -10.00 19.78 3.69
C ALA A 208 -10.31 18.99 2.42
N SER A 209 -9.28 18.67 1.58
CA SER A 209 -9.51 17.86 0.38
C SER A 209 -9.95 16.44 0.71
N ALA A 210 -9.39 15.81 1.75
CA ALA A 210 -9.84 14.49 2.20
C ALA A 210 -11.31 14.50 2.62
N VAL A 211 -11.69 15.46 3.48
CA VAL A 211 -13.08 15.58 3.96
C VAL A 211 -14.04 15.90 2.83
N VAL A 212 -13.76 16.94 2.03
CA VAL A 212 -14.65 17.39 0.95
C VAL A 212 -14.86 16.27 -0.07
N LEU A 213 -13.75 15.66 -0.55
CA LEU A 213 -13.81 14.61 -1.57
C LEU A 213 -14.34 13.26 -1.04
N THR A 214 -14.37 13.06 0.28
CA THR A 214 -15.03 11.90 0.87
C THR A 214 -16.52 12.16 1.07
N VAL A 215 -16.90 13.34 1.56
CA VAL A 215 -18.28 13.63 2.01
C VAL A 215 -19.19 14.06 0.87
N MET A 216 -18.74 14.99 0.00
CA MET A 216 -19.60 15.51 -1.07
C MET A 216 -20.14 14.44 -2.03
N PRO A 217 -19.35 13.43 -2.43
CA PRO A 217 -19.86 12.40 -3.35
C PRO A 217 -20.98 11.52 -2.78
N PHE A 218 -21.23 11.51 -1.47
CA PHE A 218 -22.41 10.84 -0.90
C PHE A 218 -23.72 11.39 -1.44
N GLY A 219 -23.72 12.65 -1.89
CA GLY A 219 -24.88 13.23 -2.56
C GLY A 219 -25.40 12.44 -3.77
N PHE A 220 -24.50 11.67 -4.43
CA PHE A 220 -24.85 10.80 -5.56
C PHE A 220 -25.28 9.39 -5.12
N PHE A 221 -25.04 8.99 -3.87
CA PHE A 221 -25.21 7.63 -3.37
C PHE A 221 -26.05 7.60 -2.08
N GLY A 222 -27.25 8.15 -2.14
CA GLY A 222 -28.19 8.11 -1.01
C GLY A 222 -28.05 9.24 0.01
N GLY A 223 -27.19 10.23 -0.26
CA GLY A 223 -27.03 11.42 0.59
C GLY A 223 -26.18 11.17 1.84
N LEU A 224 -26.15 12.18 2.73
CA LEU A 224 -25.33 12.14 3.95
C LEU A 224 -25.71 11.02 4.93
N GLY A 225 -26.96 10.53 4.88
CA GLY A 225 -27.39 9.38 5.69
C GLY A 225 -26.59 8.12 5.44
N SER A 226 -26.10 7.92 4.21
CA SER A 226 -25.28 6.76 3.83
C SER A 226 -23.85 6.77 4.41
N ILE A 227 -23.43 7.84 5.08
CA ILE A 227 -22.10 7.89 5.72
C ILE A 227 -21.99 6.85 6.84
N LEU A 228 -23.04 6.69 7.64
CA LEU A 228 -23.04 5.71 8.74
C LEU A 228 -23.02 4.29 8.19
N ASP A 229 -23.78 4.02 7.14
CA ASP A 229 -23.77 2.73 6.45
C ASP A 229 -22.41 2.44 5.86
N PHE A 230 -21.77 3.43 5.21
CA PHE A 230 -20.41 3.29 4.72
C PHE A 230 -19.40 2.95 5.83
N ILE A 231 -19.46 3.63 6.97
CA ILE A 231 -18.58 3.35 8.11
C ILE A 231 -18.80 1.93 8.63
N ALA A 232 -20.07 1.51 8.75
CA ALA A 232 -20.41 0.14 9.16
C ALA A 232 -19.89 -0.89 8.15
N ASN A 233 -20.10 -0.66 6.86
CA ASN A 233 -19.64 -1.53 5.76
C ASN A 233 -18.11 -1.63 5.73
N ALA A 234 -17.40 -0.51 5.88
CA ALA A 234 -15.94 -0.49 5.95
C ALA A 234 -15.41 -1.29 7.17
N GLY A 235 -16.11 -1.20 8.31
CA GLY A 235 -15.83 -1.99 9.51
C GLY A 235 -16.05 -3.49 9.27
N GLU A 236 -17.13 -3.87 8.64
CA GLU A 236 -17.47 -5.27 8.31
C GLU A 236 -16.48 -5.85 7.29
N ASN A 237 -16.13 -5.09 6.25
CA ASN A 237 -15.09 -5.48 5.30
C ASN A 237 -13.73 -5.68 5.98
N ALA A 238 -13.32 -4.77 6.85
CA ALA A 238 -12.08 -4.89 7.60
C ALA A 238 -12.07 -6.12 8.50
N ARG A 239 -13.20 -6.44 9.14
CA ARG A 239 -13.37 -7.65 9.96
C ARG A 239 -13.28 -8.90 9.09
N PHE A 240 -14.03 -8.96 8.00
CA PHE A 240 -14.05 -10.09 7.08
C PHE A 240 -12.64 -10.44 6.57
N HIS A 241 -11.86 -9.43 6.13
CA HIS A 241 -10.52 -9.68 5.61
C HIS A 241 -9.48 -9.95 6.70
N SER A 242 -9.64 -9.38 7.91
CA SER A 242 -8.65 -9.57 8.97
C SER A 242 -8.90 -10.80 9.85
N LEU A 243 -10.15 -11.24 10.01
CA LEU A 243 -10.52 -12.30 10.93
C LEU A 243 -11.18 -13.50 10.23
N ASP A 244 -12.15 -13.24 9.36
CA ASP A 244 -12.97 -14.30 8.76
C ASP A 244 -12.34 -14.88 7.48
N ASN A 245 -11.64 -14.04 6.71
CA ASN A 245 -10.95 -14.46 5.48
C ASN A 245 -9.59 -13.76 5.33
N PRO A 246 -8.62 -14.02 6.20
CA PRO A 246 -7.32 -13.37 6.12
C PRO A 246 -6.53 -13.95 4.94
N ILE A 247 -6.30 -13.14 3.93
CA ILE A 247 -5.50 -13.53 2.77
C ILE A 247 -4.02 -13.25 3.05
N TRP A 248 -3.72 -12.14 3.75
CA TRP A 248 -2.37 -11.63 3.98
C TRP A 248 -2.14 -11.17 5.42
N GLY A 249 -0.86 -11.04 5.78
CA GLY A 249 -0.44 -10.53 7.08
C GLY A 249 -0.22 -11.61 8.13
N PHE A 250 0.12 -11.18 9.35
CA PHE A 250 0.40 -12.08 10.49
C PHE A 250 -0.80 -12.94 10.89
N VAL A 251 -2.01 -12.45 10.68
CA VAL A 251 -3.24 -13.21 10.95
C VAL A 251 -3.31 -14.46 10.08
N ASN A 252 -2.97 -14.34 8.81
CA ASN A 252 -2.90 -15.49 7.90
C ASN A 252 -1.82 -16.50 8.34
N LEU A 253 -0.66 -16.02 8.81
CA LEU A 253 0.38 -16.91 9.32
C LEU A 253 -0.12 -17.71 10.54
N VAL A 254 -0.84 -17.05 11.46
CA VAL A 254 -1.38 -17.66 12.68
C VAL A 254 -2.51 -18.62 12.36
N ASN A 255 -3.45 -18.24 11.52
CA ASN A 255 -4.60 -19.09 11.15
C ASN A 255 -4.20 -20.40 10.44
N ARG A 256 -2.98 -20.50 9.94
CA ARG A 256 -2.45 -21.74 9.36
C ARG A 256 -2.02 -22.78 10.37
N PHE A 257 -1.86 -22.39 11.61
CA PHE A 257 -1.55 -23.31 12.71
C PHE A 257 -2.81 -23.78 13.44
N GLU A 258 -3.99 -23.25 13.09
CA GLU A 258 -5.28 -23.63 13.68
C GLU A 258 -6.29 -24.09 12.64
N GLU A 259 -6.95 -25.23 12.87
CA GLU A 259 -7.96 -25.79 11.96
C GLU A 259 -9.29 -25.00 11.94
N SER A 260 -9.59 -24.16 12.94
CA SER A 260 -10.82 -23.38 13.02
C SER A 260 -10.56 -21.88 12.80
N TYR A 261 -10.90 -21.43 11.64
CA TYR A 261 -10.51 -20.18 11.00
C TYR A 261 -10.98 -18.88 11.65
N SER A 262 -12.22 -18.77 12.06
CA SER A 262 -12.83 -17.44 12.21
C SER A 262 -13.03 -16.95 13.64
N LYS A 263 -12.76 -17.76 14.65
CA LYS A 263 -13.14 -17.44 16.04
C LYS A 263 -12.05 -17.71 17.06
N SER A 264 -10.83 -18.04 16.64
CA SER A 264 -9.78 -18.31 17.59
C SER A 264 -9.32 -17.01 18.27
N SER A 265 -9.10 -17.09 19.57
CA SER A 265 -8.50 -16.00 20.36
C SER A 265 -7.13 -15.58 19.81
N LEU A 266 -6.42 -16.52 19.18
CA LEU A 266 -5.12 -16.30 18.58
C LEU A 266 -5.19 -15.46 17.29
N ALA A 267 -6.21 -15.67 16.44
CA ALA A 267 -6.43 -14.84 15.24
C ALA A 267 -6.77 -13.40 15.61
N VAL A 268 -7.62 -13.20 16.64
CA VAL A 268 -7.91 -11.86 17.17
C VAL A 268 -6.65 -11.23 17.74
N ALA A 269 -5.86 -11.95 18.52
CA ALA A 269 -4.60 -11.46 19.05
C ALA A 269 -3.62 -11.06 17.93
N ALA A 270 -3.48 -11.87 16.87
CA ALA A 270 -2.65 -11.57 15.72
C ALA A 270 -3.11 -10.31 14.97
N ALA A 271 -4.41 -10.13 14.78
CA ALA A 271 -4.97 -8.92 14.17
C ALA A 271 -4.69 -7.66 15.03
N CYS A 272 -4.82 -7.77 16.34
CA CYS A 272 -4.48 -6.71 17.28
C CYS A 272 -2.97 -6.39 17.24
N MET A 273 -2.12 -7.42 17.21
CA MET A 273 -0.67 -7.26 17.10
C MET A 273 -0.26 -6.57 15.79
N THR A 274 -0.87 -6.90 14.66
CA THR A 274 -0.61 -6.26 13.35
C THR A 274 -0.94 -4.77 13.40
N ARG A 275 -2.08 -4.40 14.01
CA ARG A 275 -2.49 -3.00 14.19
C ARG A 275 -1.55 -2.26 15.15
N LEU A 276 -1.15 -2.90 16.24
CA LEU A 276 -0.18 -2.35 17.19
C LEU A 276 1.18 -2.12 16.52
N LEU A 277 1.66 -3.08 15.73
CA LEU A 277 2.90 -2.93 14.97
C LEU A 277 2.82 -1.76 13.98
N ALA A 278 1.71 -1.62 13.25
CA ALA A 278 1.50 -0.48 12.38
C ALA A 278 1.55 0.84 13.15
N ALA A 279 0.88 0.93 14.31
CA ALA A 279 0.93 2.12 15.17
C ALA A 279 2.34 2.41 15.69
N VAL A 280 3.09 1.38 16.11
CA VAL A 280 4.49 1.52 16.56
C VAL A 280 5.37 2.02 15.42
N LEU A 281 5.21 1.53 14.19
CA LEU A 281 5.98 1.99 13.04
C LEU A 281 5.65 3.45 12.68
N VAL A 282 4.36 3.83 12.72
CA VAL A 282 3.95 5.23 12.53
C VAL A 282 4.59 6.12 13.58
N PHE A 283 4.53 5.74 14.85
CA PHE A 283 5.16 6.48 15.94
C PHE A 283 6.69 6.53 15.78
N ALA A 284 7.33 5.42 15.45
CA ALA A 284 8.76 5.33 15.22
C ALA A 284 9.24 6.28 14.11
N SER A 285 8.43 6.51 13.06
CA SER A 285 8.77 7.44 11.98
C SER A 285 9.03 8.86 12.47
N CYS A 286 8.43 9.27 13.59
CA CYS A 286 8.62 10.59 14.19
C CYS A 286 10.01 10.76 14.83
N PHE A 287 10.69 9.68 15.20
CA PHE A 287 11.99 9.71 15.88
C PHE A 287 13.16 9.41 14.95
N VAL A 288 12.91 8.92 13.77
CA VAL A 288 13.92 8.61 12.76
C VAL A 288 14.29 9.87 12.00
N LYS A 289 15.58 10.16 11.85
CA LYS A 289 16.08 11.32 11.07
C LYS A 289 16.24 11.02 9.58
N ASP A 290 16.56 9.79 9.25
CA ASP A 290 16.82 9.33 7.88
C ASP A 290 15.53 9.23 7.08
N TRP A 291 15.48 9.90 5.93
CA TRP A 291 14.28 9.97 5.08
C TRP A 291 13.84 8.61 4.56
N TYR A 292 14.79 7.77 4.14
CA TYR A 292 14.49 6.41 3.70
C TYR A 292 13.79 5.60 4.80
N ARG A 293 14.31 5.66 6.03
CA ARG A 293 13.73 4.94 7.16
C ARG A 293 12.35 5.46 7.56
N LYS A 294 12.11 6.78 7.46
CA LYS A 294 10.76 7.35 7.65
C LYS A 294 9.79 6.78 6.65
N LEU A 295 10.13 6.82 5.36
CA LEU A 295 9.31 6.25 4.29
C LEU A 295 9.08 4.75 4.49
N LEU A 296 10.10 4.02 4.96
CA LEU A 296 9.98 2.60 5.26
C LEU A 296 9.00 2.33 6.40
N CYS A 297 9.10 3.08 7.50
CA CYS A 297 8.19 2.92 8.64
C CYS A 297 6.74 3.19 8.25
N VAL A 298 6.47 4.29 7.53
CA VAL A 298 5.11 4.65 7.10
C VAL A 298 4.57 3.66 6.06
N GLY A 299 5.39 3.30 5.06
CA GLY A 299 5.02 2.32 4.04
C GLY A 299 4.77 0.92 4.61
N ALA A 300 5.59 0.47 5.55
CA ALA A 300 5.41 -0.81 6.24
C ALA A 300 4.13 -0.80 7.09
N ALA A 301 3.83 0.29 7.80
CA ALA A 301 2.57 0.42 8.54
C ALA A 301 1.36 0.28 7.61
N MET A 302 1.43 0.89 6.41
CA MET A 302 0.39 0.74 5.38
C MET A 302 0.29 -0.69 4.87
N ALA A 303 1.42 -1.35 4.59
CA ALA A 303 1.44 -2.73 4.11
C ALA A 303 0.84 -3.69 5.15
N PHE A 304 1.15 -3.51 6.43
CA PHE A 304 0.56 -4.30 7.53
C PHE A 304 -0.95 -4.10 7.68
N LEU A 305 -1.48 -2.94 7.34
CA LEU A 305 -2.92 -2.66 7.40
C LEU A 305 -3.65 -3.05 6.09
N THR A 306 -2.91 -3.37 5.04
CA THR A 306 -3.46 -3.81 3.77
C THR A 306 -3.43 -5.34 3.74
N HIS A 307 -4.59 -5.96 3.54
CA HIS A 307 -4.74 -7.43 3.62
C HIS A 307 -4.41 -8.16 2.30
N TYR A 308 -3.87 -7.47 1.30
CA TYR A 308 -3.58 -7.99 -0.03
C TYR A 308 -2.15 -7.71 -0.48
N GLU A 309 -1.66 -8.51 -1.42
CA GLU A 309 -0.33 -8.46 -2.00
C GLU A 309 0.06 -7.10 -2.57
N TYR A 310 -0.89 -6.39 -3.17
CA TYR A 310 -0.65 -5.04 -3.69
C TYR A 310 -0.41 -3.98 -2.60
N GLY A 311 -0.59 -4.32 -1.33
CA GLY A 311 -0.19 -3.48 -0.20
C GLY A 311 1.29 -3.11 -0.24
N GLY A 312 2.14 -3.98 -0.78
CA GLY A 312 3.55 -3.69 -1.04
C GLY A 312 3.80 -2.48 -1.95
N ALA A 313 2.81 -2.07 -2.77
CA ALA A 313 2.93 -0.86 -3.58
C ALA A 313 3.11 0.42 -2.74
N TYR A 314 2.59 0.46 -1.52
CA TYR A 314 2.80 1.58 -0.60
C TYR A 314 4.23 1.65 -0.03
N LEU A 315 5.03 0.60 -0.19
CA LEU A 315 6.45 0.60 0.15
C LEU A 315 7.34 1.17 -0.97
N LEU A 316 6.82 1.38 -2.18
CA LEU A 316 7.62 1.86 -3.31
C LEU A 316 8.33 3.20 -3.07
N PRO A 317 7.79 4.20 -2.35
CA PRO A 317 8.57 5.38 -2.00
C PRO A 317 9.87 5.04 -1.24
N ALA A 318 9.81 4.13 -0.28
CA ALA A 318 10.99 3.65 0.44
C ALA A 318 11.91 2.81 -0.47
N PHE A 319 11.35 1.96 -1.33
CA PHE A 319 12.11 1.17 -2.30
C PHE A 319 12.95 2.05 -3.23
N PHE A 320 12.36 3.10 -3.80
CA PHE A 320 13.08 4.04 -4.65
C PHE A 320 14.14 4.83 -3.88
N ALA A 321 13.87 5.23 -2.64
CA ALA A 321 14.84 5.87 -1.77
C ALA A 321 16.01 4.90 -1.45
N TRP A 322 15.74 3.63 -1.20
CA TRP A 322 16.76 2.60 -0.99
C TRP A 322 17.65 2.40 -2.23
N ILE A 323 17.06 2.20 -3.42
CA ILE A 323 17.82 2.05 -4.67
C ILE A 323 18.62 3.32 -4.98
N GLY A 324 18.05 4.51 -4.74
CA GLY A 324 18.69 5.81 -4.95
C GLY A 324 19.88 6.09 -4.02
N GLY A 325 20.06 5.31 -2.98
CA GLY A 325 21.19 5.46 -2.07
C GLY A 325 20.96 6.49 -0.97
N ALA A 326 19.72 6.86 -0.68
CA ALA A 326 19.36 7.83 0.34
C ALA A 326 19.71 7.39 1.80
N SER A 327 20.11 6.14 2.01
CA SER A 327 20.59 5.67 3.31
C SER A 327 22.03 6.14 3.54
N SER A 328 22.22 7.02 4.50
CA SER A 328 23.50 7.68 4.81
C SER A 328 24.41 6.87 5.75
N ALA A 329 23.93 5.77 6.32
CA ALA A 329 24.72 4.99 7.25
C ALA A 329 25.61 3.95 6.52
N PRO A 330 26.89 3.77 6.93
CA PRO A 330 27.73 2.68 6.46
C PRO A 330 27.07 1.36 6.88
N GLN A 331 26.48 0.69 5.91
CA GLN A 331 25.77 -0.57 6.17
C GLN A 331 26.75 -1.75 6.06
N ASN A 332 26.70 -2.62 7.07
CA ASN A 332 27.34 -3.93 7.00
C ASN A 332 26.79 -4.69 5.75
N ARG A 333 27.66 -5.42 5.04
CA ARG A 333 27.28 -6.22 3.87
C ARG A 333 26.12 -7.18 4.16
N VAL A 334 26.09 -7.77 5.34
CA VAL A 334 25.02 -8.68 5.76
C VAL A 334 23.66 -7.94 5.78
N VAL A 335 23.62 -6.74 6.37
CA VAL A 335 22.40 -5.92 6.40
C VAL A 335 21.94 -5.56 4.99
N GLN A 336 22.86 -5.20 4.10
CA GLN A 336 22.53 -4.91 2.70
C GLN A 336 21.95 -6.12 1.95
N VAL A 337 22.46 -7.32 2.22
CA VAL A 337 21.93 -8.56 1.61
C VAL A 337 20.54 -8.86 2.16
N LEU A 338 20.34 -8.74 3.46
CA LEU A 338 19.02 -8.95 4.09
C LEU A 338 17.99 -7.94 3.62
N GLU A 339 18.35 -6.66 3.48
CA GLU A 339 17.47 -5.64 2.88
C GLU A 339 17.12 -5.99 1.43
N ALA A 340 18.09 -6.39 0.62
CA ALA A 340 17.83 -6.79 -0.77
C ALA A 340 16.90 -8.01 -0.84
N LEU A 341 17.10 -8.99 0.03
CA LEU A 341 16.23 -10.17 0.12
C LEU A 341 14.80 -9.76 0.52
N ALA A 342 14.68 -8.92 1.53
CA ALA A 342 13.37 -8.43 1.98
C ALA A 342 12.65 -7.67 0.85
N TRP A 343 13.35 -6.76 0.15
CA TRP A 343 12.77 -6.07 -1.00
C TRP A 343 12.37 -7.03 -2.12
N PHE A 344 13.18 -8.03 -2.41
CA PHE A 344 12.83 -9.04 -3.41
C PHE A 344 11.55 -9.78 -3.03
N LEU A 345 11.44 -10.24 -1.80
CA LEU A 345 10.25 -10.96 -1.31
C LEU A 345 8.99 -10.10 -1.32
N ILE A 346 9.10 -8.80 -1.02
CA ILE A 346 7.97 -7.86 -1.07
C ILE A 346 7.56 -7.56 -2.51
N MET A 347 8.53 -7.32 -3.38
CA MET A 347 8.26 -6.97 -4.78
C MET A 347 7.80 -8.17 -5.61
N THR A 348 7.99 -9.38 -5.10
CA THR A 348 7.55 -10.64 -5.72
C THR A 348 6.60 -11.40 -4.78
N PRO A 349 5.41 -10.84 -4.48
CA PRO A 349 4.45 -11.48 -3.59
C PRO A 349 3.84 -12.70 -4.29
N LEU A 350 4.33 -13.86 -3.95
CA LEU A 350 3.84 -15.13 -4.46
C LEU A 350 3.29 -15.97 -3.32
N GLN A 351 2.24 -16.71 -3.60
CA GLN A 351 1.78 -17.79 -2.75
C GLN A 351 2.31 -19.12 -3.28
N ILE A 352 3.13 -19.77 -2.50
CA ILE A 352 3.67 -21.09 -2.82
C ILE A 352 2.79 -22.13 -2.17
N PRO A 353 1.98 -22.90 -2.93
CA PRO A 353 1.11 -23.91 -2.37
C PRO A 353 1.95 -25.00 -1.69
N ARG A 354 1.52 -25.43 -0.50
CA ARG A 354 2.02 -26.60 0.20
C ARG A 354 0.97 -27.70 0.06
N GLY A 355 1.39 -28.92 -0.07
CA GLY A 355 0.50 -30.07 -0.33
C GLY A 355 -0.57 -30.35 0.74
N ASP A 356 -0.56 -29.63 1.84
CA ASP A 356 -1.49 -29.71 2.97
C ASP A 356 -2.65 -28.68 2.89
N GLY A 357 -2.86 -28.04 1.74
CA GLY A 357 -3.86 -26.98 1.57
C GLY A 357 -3.39 -25.59 2.06
N CYS A 358 -2.20 -25.51 2.66
CA CYS A 358 -1.57 -24.26 3.05
C CYS A 358 -0.76 -23.65 1.89
N SER A 359 -0.55 -22.35 1.91
CA SER A 359 0.36 -21.65 0.99
C SER A 359 1.36 -20.77 1.76
N LEU A 360 2.59 -20.69 1.30
CA LEU A 360 3.60 -19.80 1.86
C LEU A 360 3.56 -18.46 1.14
N ASN A 361 3.46 -17.36 1.89
CA ASN A 361 3.42 -16.03 1.33
C ASN A 361 4.81 -15.36 1.40
N THR A 362 5.39 -15.06 0.24
CA THR A 362 6.73 -14.45 0.16
C THR A 362 6.75 -13.02 0.64
N ALA A 363 5.67 -12.23 0.43
CA ALA A 363 5.63 -10.86 0.89
C ALA A 363 5.60 -10.76 2.43
N LEU A 364 4.85 -11.65 3.10
CA LEU A 364 4.84 -11.72 4.55
C LEU A 364 6.24 -12.02 5.12
N MET A 365 6.99 -12.90 4.47
CA MET A 365 8.38 -13.17 4.86
C MET A 365 9.26 -11.92 4.69
N GLY A 366 9.08 -11.18 3.59
CA GLY A 366 9.78 -9.92 3.33
C GLY A 366 9.45 -8.85 4.38
N GLU A 367 8.16 -8.66 4.69
CA GLU A 367 7.70 -7.71 5.71
C GLU A 367 8.20 -8.08 7.10
N SER A 368 8.21 -9.37 7.46
CA SER A 368 8.76 -9.85 8.73
C SER A 368 10.26 -9.58 8.83
N LEU A 369 11.01 -9.84 7.75
CA LEU A 369 12.43 -9.55 7.70
C LEU A 369 12.71 -8.04 7.80
N PHE A 370 11.90 -7.18 7.16
CA PHE A 370 12.00 -5.73 7.33
C PHE A 370 11.72 -5.28 8.74
N LEU A 371 10.71 -5.83 9.38
CA LEU A 371 10.41 -5.52 10.76
C LEU A 371 11.61 -5.83 11.67
N LEU A 372 12.21 -7.01 11.51
CA LEU A 372 13.41 -7.39 12.27
C LEU A 372 14.58 -6.45 12.00
N LEU A 373 14.81 -6.07 10.75
CA LEU A 373 15.83 -5.10 10.37
C LEU A 373 15.56 -3.71 10.98
N CYS A 374 14.31 -3.24 10.95
CA CYS A 374 13.92 -1.99 11.58
C CYS A 374 14.17 -2.03 13.10
N LEU A 375 13.76 -3.09 13.78
CA LEU A 375 13.98 -3.25 15.21
C LEU A 375 15.47 -3.27 15.57
N ALA A 376 16.30 -3.99 14.80
CA ALA A 376 17.75 -4.03 15.00
C ALA A 376 18.40 -2.64 14.81
N LEU A 377 17.97 -1.88 13.80
CA LEU A 377 18.44 -0.53 13.53
C LEU A 377 18.03 0.46 14.65
N PHE A 378 16.80 0.33 15.17
CA PHE A 378 16.33 1.12 16.31
C PHE A 378 17.13 0.82 17.57
N ALA A 379 17.36 -0.45 17.90
CA ALA A 379 18.17 -0.84 19.05
C ALA A 379 19.60 -0.27 18.96
N GLY A 380 20.21 -0.26 17.78
CA GLY A 380 21.51 0.37 17.53
C GLY A 380 21.50 1.89 17.74
N ALA A 381 20.46 2.59 17.29
CA ALA A 381 20.32 4.04 17.45
C ALA A 381 20.14 4.47 18.93
N PHE A 382 19.40 3.67 19.71
CA PHE A 382 19.26 3.91 21.15
C PHE A 382 20.59 3.72 21.91
N ARG A 383 21.37 2.69 21.57
CA ARG A 383 22.70 2.46 22.17
C ARG A 383 23.68 3.60 21.88
N GLN A 384 23.66 4.16 20.68
CA GLN A 384 24.55 5.30 20.35
C GLN A 384 24.19 6.58 21.13
N ARG A 385 22.91 6.83 21.41
CA ARG A 385 22.48 7.96 22.25
C ARG A 385 22.90 7.80 23.71
N SER A 386 22.77 6.60 24.29
CA SER A 386 23.15 6.36 25.68
C SER A 386 24.66 6.51 25.91
N ASN A 387 25.46 6.18 24.90
CA ASN A 387 26.91 6.34 24.98
C ASN A 387 27.38 7.79 24.74
N GLY A 388 26.65 8.59 23.97
CA GLY A 388 26.97 10.01 23.70
C GLY A 388 26.68 10.94 24.88
N THR A 389 25.63 10.67 25.65
CA THR A 389 25.28 11.47 26.85
C THR A 389 26.24 11.23 28.06
N GLY A 390 26.99 10.13 28.02
CA GLY A 390 27.99 9.84 29.06
C GLY A 390 29.35 10.54 28.85
N ALA A 391 29.62 11.07 27.66
CA ALA A 391 30.88 11.74 27.33
C ALA A 391 30.83 13.25 27.61
N GLU A 392 29.66 13.89 27.44
CA GLU A 392 29.50 15.34 27.69
C GLU A 392 29.45 15.72 29.19
N ASN A 393 29.31 14.77 30.11
CA ASN A 393 29.30 15.04 31.56
C ASN A 393 30.66 14.78 32.21
N ARG A 394 31.75 14.69 31.43
CA ARG A 394 33.11 14.46 31.97
C ARG A 394 34.12 15.58 31.63
N GLU A 395 33.67 16.67 31.07
CA GLU A 395 34.41 17.94 30.97
C GLU A 395 33.76 19.01 31.87
#